data_2d60fe433680e0f71272731f862225da
#
_entry.id   2d60fe433680e0f71272731f862225da
#
_cell.length_a   1.000
_cell.length_b   1.000
_cell.length_c   1.000
_cell.angle_alpha   90.00
_cell.angle_beta   90.00
_cell.angle_gamma   90.00
#
_symmetry.space_group_name_H-M   'P 1'
#
loop_
_entity.id
_entity.type
_entity.pdbx_description
1 polymer ?
#
loop_
_entity_poly.entity_id
_entity_poly.type
_entity_poly.pdbx_seq_one_letter_code
_entity_poly.pdbx_strand_id
1 'polypeptide(L)'
;MLVIMLFPFGTFGMAGWYATTLNYVWPLALGLYGLSYITQVLSNEKISMIQQISYVVASLYAINQEQMCALFVGFYALFMIYSLVKHKKVPILAYIILVLSFIMLGYHALCPGNELRKVAEMNAYYPAFYGFKLMDKLLLGVLSTIAIGSLQPAYIIFVWNIMLIYIIYKNTKNKGQYILIGLMTFVTFVVSVGYRYCNHRGFYQIFNVFNDYTKVIEHISLNMNVCLIILYFICILLISFYVIKINLGNKTMFLSFIIICAAFCSRVVLGFSPSIFVSGTRTFVNSYFLIVIATFLCVNSRKLESML
;
A
#
# COMPACT_ATOMS: atom_id res chain seq x y z
N MET A 1 13.57 14.43 0.76
CA MET A 1 14.35 14.15 -0.46
C MET A 1 14.97 12.75 -0.44
N LEU A 2 15.74 12.32 0.57
CA LEU A 2 16.34 10.98 0.68
C LEU A 2 15.33 9.82 0.49
N VAL A 3 14.12 9.93 1.04
CA VAL A 3 13.09 8.87 0.94
C VAL A 3 12.56 8.71 -0.50
N ILE A 4 12.51 9.80 -1.28
CA ILE A 4 12.11 9.75 -2.69
C ILE A 4 13.21 9.12 -3.55
N MET A 5 14.49 9.35 -3.21
CA MET A 5 15.63 8.72 -3.89
C MET A 5 15.72 7.21 -3.70
N LEU A 6 15.04 6.67 -2.69
CA LEU A 6 14.94 5.23 -2.44
C LEU A 6 13.80 4.57 -3.21
N PHE A 7 13.04 5.34 -3.97
CA PHE A 7 12.03 4.79 -4.86
C PHE A 7 12.72 4.01 -6.00
N PRO A 8 12.28 2.77 -6.27
CA PRO A 8 12.93 1.95 -7.31
C PRO A 8 12.60 2.49 -8.70
N PHE A 9 13.38 3.43 -9.20
CA PHE A 9 13.18 4.02 -10.52
C PHE A 9 13.14 2.98 -11.65
N GLY A 10 13.82 1.83 -11.48
CA GLY A 10 13.68 0.68 -12.38
C GLY A 10 12.25 0.15 -12.53
N THR A 11 11.37 0.44 -11.55
CA THR A 11 9.95 0.13 -11.62
C THR A 11 9.26 0.79 -12.82
N PHE A 12 9.69 1.98 -13.20
CA PHE A 12 9.12 2.71 -14.33
C PHE A 12 9.59 2.17 -15.68
N GLY A 13 10.76 1.50 -15.74
CA GLY A 13 11.29 0.91 -16.96
C GLY A 13 10.58 -0.37 -17.44
N MET A 14 9.85 -1.06 -16.53
CA MET A 14 9.28 -2.39 -16.83
C MET A 14 8.12 -2.39 -17.84
N ALA A 15 7.44 -1.25 -18.08
CA ALA A 15 6.30 -1.17 -19.00
C ALA A 15 6.48 -0.13 -20.11
N GLY A 16 7.70 0.34 -20.36
CA GLY A 16 7.96 1.55 -21.12
C GLY A 16 7.53 2.79 -20.33
N TRP A 17 8.32 3.83 -20.34
CA TRP A 17 8.09 5.05 -19.54
C TRP A 17 6.68 5.63 -19.72
N TYR A 18 6.22 5.70 -20.97
CA TYR A 18 4.96 6.37 -21.31
C TYR A 18 3.75 5.64 -20.70
N ALA A 19 3.62 4.34 -20.94
CA ALA A 19 2.48 3.55 -20.44
C ALA A 19 2.46 3.51 -18.90
N THR A 20 3.61 3.33 -18.24
CA THR A 20 3.71 3.32 -16.78
C THR A 20 3.36 4.70 -16.20
N THR A 21 3.83 5.77 -16.82
CA THR A 21 3.54 7.14 -16.36
C THR A 21 2.06 7.43 -16.42
N LEU A 22 1.40 7.16 -17.55
CA LEU A 22 -0.04 7.42 -17.70
C LEU A 22 -0.92 6.55 -16.81
N ASN A 23 -0.51 5.29 -16.61
CA ASN A 23 -1.34 4.33 -15.88
C ASN A 23 -1.07 4.27 -14.38
N TYR A 24 0.06 4.78 -13.89
CA TYR A 24 0.42 4.71 -12.46
C TYR A 24 0.83 6.06 -11.87
N VAL A 25 1.70 6.82 -12.55
CA VAL A 25 2.26 8.05 -11.97
C VAL A 25 1.25 9.19 -11.98
N TRP A 26 0.58 9.42 -13.10
CA TRP A 26 -0.43 10.47 -13.21
C TRP A 26 -1.67 10.18 -12.35
N PRO A 27 -2.25 8.95 -12.36
CA PRO A 27 -3.34 8.62 -11.43
C PRO A 27 -2.95 8.82 -9.98
N LEU A 28 -1.72 8.45 -9.58
CA LEU A 28 -1.23 8.70 -8.23
C LEU A 28 -1.11 10.21 -7.93
N ALA A 29 -0.46 10.98 -8.80
CA ALA A 29 -0.24 12.42 -8.57
C ALA A 29 -1.58 13.18 -8.48
N LEU A 30 -2.47 12.97 -9.45
CA LEU A 30 -3.79 13.56 -9.48
C LEU A 30 -4.68 13.02 -8.36
N GLY A 31 -4.51 11.72 -8.01
CA GLY A 31 -5.21 11.10 -6.90
C GLY A 31 -4.82 11.69 -5.55
N LEU A 32 -3.54 11.89 -5.29
CA LEU A 32 -3.07 12.57 -4.06
C LEU A 32 -3.60 14.01 -4.01
N TYR A 33 -3.62 14.71 -5.13
CA TYR A 33 -4.23 16.03 -5.21
C TYR A 33 -5.74 15.96 -4.90
N GLY A 34 -6.50 15.05 -5.51
CA GLY A 34 -7.92 14.84 -5.22
C GLY A 34 -8.20 14.45 -3.77
N LEU A 35 -7.35 13.61 -3.16
CA LEU A 35 -7.47 13.23 -1.74
C LEU A 35 -7.11 14.39 -0.79
N SER A 36 -6.30 15.36 -1.23
CA SER A 36 -5.96 16.54 -0.41
C SER A 36 -7.19 17.41 -0.11
N TYR A 37 -8.27 17.30 -0.87
CA TYR A 37 -9.56 17.89 -0.55
C TYR A 37 -10.05 17.52 0.87
N ILE A 38 -9.88 16.25 1.26
CA ILE A 38 -10.24 15.78 2.61
C ILE A 38 -9.49 16.56 3.68
N THR A 39 -8.19 16.79 3.48
CA THR A 39 -7.37 17.53 4.46
C THR A 39 -7.78 18.99 4.55
N GLN A 40 -8.09 19.64 3.43
CA GLN A 40 -8.56 21.04 3.45
C GLN A 40 -9.92 21.18 4.13
N VAL A 41 -10.84 20.25 3.89
CA VAL A 41 -12.14 20.24 4.60
C VAL A 41 -11.94 20.03 6.10
N LEU A 42 -11.04 19.12 6.50
CA LEU A 42 -10.75 18.87 7.93
C LEU A 42 -10.09 20.07 8.61
N SER A 43 -9.28 20.84 7.88
CA SER A 43 -8.63 22.09 8.35
C SER A 43 -9.55 23.31 8.29
N ASN A 44 -10.82 23.14 7.88
CA ASN A 44 -11.78 24.24 7.67
C ASN A 44 -11.28 25.36 6.73
N GLU A 45 -10.45 25.02 5.75
CA GLU A 45 -9.97 25.98 4.76
C GLU A 45 -11.06 26.37 3.78
N LYS A 46 -11.05 27.63 3.34
CA LYS A 46 -11.97 28.10 2.29
C LYS A 46 -11.51 27.58 0.94
N ILE A 47 -12.36 26.78 0.30
CA ILE A 47 -12.07 26.17 -0.99
C ILE A 47 -12.85 26.92 -2.07
N SER A 48 -12.15 27.54 -3.02
CA SER A 48 -12.77 28.26 -4.14
C SER A 48 -13.48 27.29 -5.09
N MET A 49 -14.42 27.81 -5.89
CA MET A 49 -15.13 27.00 -6.90
C MET A 49 -14.17 26.36 -7.92
N ILE A 50 -13.15 27.10 -8.34
CA ILE A 50 -12.13 26.60 -9.29
C ILE A 50 -11.37 25.42 -8.67
N GLN A 51 -10.99 25.51 -7.40
CA GLN A 51 -10.35 24.42 -6.68
C GLN A 51 -11.28 23.19 -6.55
N GLN A 52 -12.58 23.41 -6.28
CA GLN A 52 -13.54 22.30 -6.23
C GLN A 52 -13.63 21.57 -7.57
N ILE A 53 -13.71 22.31 -8.68
CA ILE A 53 -13.72 21.72 -10.03
C ILE A 53 -12.41 20.97 -10.29
N SER A 54 -11.25 21.53 -9.93
CA SER A 54 -9.96 20.87 -10.13
C SER A 54 -9.84 19.58 -9.33
N TYR A 55 -10.39 19.52 -8.09
CA TYR A 55 -10.45 18.28 -7.31
C TYR A 55 -11.30 17.19 -7.98
N VAL A 56 -12.46 17.58 -8.56
CA VAL A 56 -13.31 16.62 -9.28
C VAL A 56 -12.59 16.08 -10.51
N VAL A 57 -12.02 16.95 -11.33
CA VAL A 57 -11.31 16.54 -12.56
C VAL A 57 -10.14 15.62 -12.24
N ALA A 58 -9.34 15.99 -11.24
CA ALA A 58 -8.21 15.17 -10.79
C ALA A 58 -8.66 13.80 -10.24
N SER A 59 -9.76 13.80 -9.45
CA SER A 59 -10.35 12.57 -8.92
C SER A 59 -10.88 11.66 -10.03
N LEU A 60 -11.58 12.21 -11.02
CA LEU A 60 -12.11 11.45 -12.17
C LEU A 60 -10.99 10.77 -12.95
N TYR A 61 -9.87 11.48 -13.18
CA TYR A 61 -8.73 10.87 -13.82
C TYR A 61 -8.13 9.75 -12.96
N ALA A 62 -7.96 9.99 -11.67
CA ALA A 62 -7.31 9.06 -10.76
C ALA A 62 -8.10 7.76 -10.58
N ILE A 63 -9.43 7.84 -10.41
CA ILE A 63 -10.29 6.66 -10.20
C ILE A 63 -10.43 5.80 -11.45
N ASN A 64 -9.94 6.24 -12.62
CA ASN A 64 -9.84 5.40 -13.80
C ASN A 64 -8.77 4.28 -13.64
N GLN A 65 -7.89 4.38 -12.66
CA GLN A 65 -6.95 3.33 -12.29
C GLN A 65 -7.50 2.54 -11.09
N GLU A 66 -7.64 1.21 -11.23
CA GLU A 66 -8.32 0.32 -10.29
C GLU A 66 -7.85 0.46 -8.83
N GLN A 67 -6.53 0.53 -8.59
CA GLN A 67 -5.98 0.67 -7.24
C GLN A 67 -6.29 2.05 -6.63
N MET A 68 -6.19 3.12 -7.44
CA MET A 68 -6.55 4.47 -6.99
C MET A 68 -8.05 4.58 -6.72
N CYS A 69 -8.89 3.95 -7.54
CA CYS A 69 -10.33 3.87 -7.32
C CYS A 69 -10.64 3.25 -5.94
N ALA A 70 -10.01 2.11 -5.62
CA ALA A 70 -10.16 1.47 -4.31
C ALA A 70 -9.67 2.36 -3.15
N LEU A 71 -8.56 3.09 -3.33
CA LEU A 71 -8.07 4.05 -2.35
C LEU A 71 -9.05 5.21 -2.13
N PHE A 72 -9.64 5.76 -3.19
CA PHE A 72 -10.66 6.81 -3.09
C PHE A 72 -11.88 6.34 -2.32
N VAL A 73 -12.43 5.18 -2.64
CA VAL A 73 -13.53 4.57 -1.88
C VAL A 73 -13.15 4.44 -0.41
N GLY A 74 -11.97 3.90 -0.10
CA GLY A 74 -11.50 3.71 1.27
C GLY A 74 -11.34 5.02 2.04
N PHE A 75 -10.60 6.00 1.50
CA PHE A 75 -10.34 7.27 2.19
C PHE A 75 -11.59 8.14 2.33
N TYR A 76 -12.44 8.24 1.30
CA TYR A 76 -13.68 9.01 1.39
C TYR A 76 -14.70 8.33 2.32
N ALA A 77 -14.80 7.00 2.34
CA ALA A 77 -15.63 6.28 3.31
C ALA A 77 -15.17 6.51 4.75
N LEU A 78 -13.85 6.42 5.01
CA LEU A 78 -13.29 6.73 6.32
C LEU A 78 -13.53 8.18 6.73
N PHE A 79 -13.40 9.12 5.79
CA PHE A 79 -13.71 10.52 6.03
C PHE A 79 -15.19 10.73 6.41
N MET A 80 -16.12 10.04 5.70
CA MET A 80 -17.55 10.09 6.03
C MET A 80 -17.82 9.55 7.42
N ILE A 81 -17.29 8.37 7.75
CA ILE A 81 -17.45 7.75 9.07
C ILE A 81 -16.90 8.68 10.16
N TYR A 82 -15.69 9.21 9.98
CA TYR A 82 -15.07 10.17 10.91
C TYR A 82 -15.96 11.41 11.12
N SER A 83 -16.48 11.97 10.03
CA SER A 83 -17.33 13.17 10.08
C SER A 83 -18.64 12.90 10.80
N LEU A 84 -19.27 11.73 10.57
CA LEU A 84 -20.48 11.31 11.28
C LEU A 84 -20.22 11.16 12.78
N VAL A 85 -19.14 10.45 13.17
CA VAL A 85 -18.78 10.25 14.58
C VAL A 85 -18.47 11.58 15.29
N LYS A 86 -17.88 12.54 14.58
CA LYS A 86 -17.53 13.87 15.13
C LYS A 86 -18.63 14.91 14.93
N HIS A 87 -19.80 14.52 14.43
CA HIS A 87 -20.91 15.44 14.11
C HIS A 87 -20.50 16.63 13.23
N LYS A 88 -19.49 16.44 12.35
CA LYS A 88 -19.05 17.47 11.40
C LYS A 88 -19.91 17.45 10.16
N LYS A 89 -20.18 18.64 9.60
CA LYS A 89 -20.86 18.76 8.30
C LYS A 89 -19.94 18.27 7.18
N VAL A 90 -20.45 17.40 6.34
CA VAL A 90 -19.73 16.89 5.16
C VAL A 90 -20.16 17.71 3.95
N PRO A 91 -19.22 18.31 3.19
CA PRO A 91 -19.55 19.01 1.96
C PRO A 91 -20.12 18.07 0.90
N ILE A 92 -21.09 18.57 0.11
CA ILE A 92 -21.75 17.79 -0.96
C ILE A 92 -20.74 17.21 -1.95
N LEU A 93 -19.64 17.89 -2.22
CA LEU A 93 -18.61 17.47 -3.13
C LEU A 93 -17.95 16.15 -2.69
N ALA A 94 -17.78 15.93 -1.39
CA ALA A 94 -17.24 14.67 -0.88
C ALA A 94 -18.17 13.48 -1.16
N TYR A 95 -19.49 13.68 -1.06
CA TYR A 95 -20.47 12.65 -1.46
C TYR A 95 -20.39 12.39 -2.96
N ILE A 96 -20.31 13.43 -3.79
CA ILE A 96 -20.18 13.29 -5.24
C ILE A 96 -18.96 12.45 -5.60
N ILE A 97 -17.78 12.77 -5.04
CA ILE A 97 -16.54 12.01 -5.34
C ILE A 97 -16.67 10.56 -4.86
N LEU A 98 -17.25 10.31 -3.68
CA LEU A 98 -17.44 8.95 -3.18
C LEU A 98 -18.38 8.14 -4.10
N VAL A 99 -19.50 8.73 -4.50
CA VAL A 99 -20.47 8.06 -5.40
C VAL A 99 -19.82 7.76 -6.75
N LEU A 100 -19.11 8.72 -7.34
CA LEU A 100 -18.36 8.52 -8.59
C LEU A 100 -17.34 7.40 -8.46
N SER A 101 -16.64 7.32 -7.31
CA SER A 101 -15.68 6.25 -7.05
C SER A 101 -16.34 4.88 -6.96
N PHE A 102 -17.53 4.77 -6.35
CA PHE A 102 -18.31 3.51 -6.34
C PHE A 102 -18.81 3.13 -7.73
N ILE A 103 -19.31 4.08 -8.52
CA ILE A 103 -19.73 3.84 -9.90
C ILE A 103 -18.56 3.31 -10.72
N MET A 104 -17.38 3.95 -10.58
CA MET A 104 -16.18 3.56 -11.31
C MET A 104 -15.65 2.20 -10.87
N LEU A 105 -15.71 1.88 -9.57
CA LEU A 105 -15.36 0.56 -9.06
C LEU A 105 -16.28 -0.54 -9.65
N GLY A 106 -17.59 -0.26 -9.73
CA GLY A 106 -18.56 -1.14 -10.40
C GLY A 106 -18.25 -1.30 -11.89
N TYR A 107 -17.87 -0.21 -12.58
CA TYR A 107 -17.45 -0.27 -13.97
C TYR A 107 -16.22 -1.16 -14.16
N HIS A 108 -15.18 -1.01 -13.32
CA HIS A 108 -14.00 -1.88 -13.37
C HIS A 108 -14.33 -3.36 -13.18
N ALA A 109 -15.29 -3.65 -12.30
CA ALA A 109 -15.70 -5.03 -12.01
C ALA A 109 -16.53 -5.66 -13.14
N LEU A 110 -17.38 -4.87 -13.83
CA LEU A 110 -18.37 -5.34 -14.78
C LEU A 110 -18.00 -5.11 -16.24
N CYS A 111 -16.91 -4.39 -16.53
CA CYS A 111 -16.51 -4.08 -17.89
C CYS A 111 -16.18 -5.35 -18.69
N PRO A 112 -16.88 -5.65 -19.81
CA PRO A 112 -16.63 -6.86 -20.61
C PRO A 112 -15.20 -6.97 -21.13
N GLY A 113 -14.54 -5.84 -21.43
CA GLY A 113 -13.14 -5.79 -21.86
C GLY A 113 -12.17 -6.30 -20.79
N ASN A 114 -12.49 -6.06 -19.51
CA ASN A 114 -11.68 -6.57 -18.39
C ASN A 114 -11.82 -8.08 -18.25
N GLU A 115 -12.98 -8.65 -18.52
CA GLU A 115 -13.19 -10.09 -18.50
C GLU A 115 -12.46 -10.79 -19.64
N LEU A 116 -12.53 -10.27 -20.86
CA LEU A 116 -11.77 -10.79 -22.00
C LEU A 116 -10.28 -10.73 -21.75
N ARG A 117 -9.77 -9.60 -21.22
CA ARG A 117 -8.36 -9.45 -20.84
C ARG A 117 -7.97 -10.47 -19.77
N LYS A 118 -8.79 -10.66 -18.75
CA LYS A 118 -8.55 -11.62 -17.67
C LYS A 118 -8.44 -13.05 -18.20
N VAL A 119 -9.32 -13.47 -19.11
CA VAL A 119 -9.28 -14.78 -19.75
C VAL A 119 -7.99 -14.95 -20.57
N ALA A 120 -7.60 -13.93 -21.34
CA ALA A 120 -6.37 -13.96 -22.10
C ALA A 120 -5.11 -14.02 -21.18
N GLU A 121 -5.10 -13.24 -20.11
CA GLU A 121 -4.02 -13.25 -19.11
C GLU A 121 -3.94 -14.58 -18.33
N MET A 122 -5.09 -15.21 -18.00
CA MET A 122 -5.11 -16.53 -17.38
C MET A 122 -4.47 -17.58 -18.30
N ASN A 123 -4.84 -17.58 -19.56
CA ASN A 123 -4.28 -18.53 -20.53
C ASN A 123 -2.79 -18.30 -20.78
N ALA A 124 -2.34 -17.04 -20.81
CA ALA A 124 -0.96 -16.70 -21.13
C ALA A 124 -0.01 -16.84 -19.92
N TYR A 125 -0.47 -16.49 -18.72
CA TYR A 125 0.41 -16.28 -17.56
C TYR A 125 0.08 -17.15 -16.36
N TYR A 126 -1.21 -17.49 -16.13
CA TYR A 126 -1.62 -18.14 -14.89
C TYR A 126 -2.86 -19.04 -15.06
N PRO A 127 -2.76 -20.20 -15.76
CA PRO A 127 -3.90 -21.08 -16.01
C PRO A 127 -4.62 -21.57 -14.74
N ALA A 128 -3.88 -21.86 -13.65
CA ALA A 128 -4.45 -22.32 -12.39
C ALA A 128 -5.38 -21.27 -11.73
N PHE A 129 -5.30 -20.00 -12.11
CA PHE A 129 -6.16 -18.94 -11.60
C PHE A 129 -7.67 -19.18 -11.87
N TYR A 130 -8.01 -20.01 -12.86
CA TYR A 130 -9.40 -20.44 -13.13
C TYR A 130 -10.02 -21.15 -11.92
N GLY A 131 -9.23 -21.95 -11.20
CA GLY A 131 -9.70 -22.71 -10.02
C GLY A 131 -9.77 -21.90 -8.73
N PHE A 132 -9.25 -20.64 -8.70
CA PHE A 132 -9.12 -19.86 -7.48
C PHE A 132 -10.45 -19.31 -6.99
N LYS A 133 -10.78 -19.63 -5.73
CA LYS A 133 -11.90 -19.04 -4.99
C LYS A 133 -11.51 -17.66 -4.46
N LEU A 134 -12.47 -16.94 -3.88
CA LEU A 134 -12.27 -15.62 -3.28
C LEU A 134 -11.12 -15.61 -2.26
N MET A 135 -11.05 -16.62 -1.39
CA MET A 135 -10.03 -16.71 -0.35
C MET A 135 -8.63 -16.93 -0.94
N ASP A 136 -8.52 -17.75 -1.99
CA ASP A 136 -7.24 -17.98 -2.67
C ASP A 136 -6.71 -16.69 -3.29
N LYS A 137 -7.57 -15.89 -3.91
CA LYS A 137 -7.24 -14.58 -4.50
C LYS A 137 -6.80 -13.58 -3.44
N LEU A 138 -7.48 -13.53 -2.29
CA LEU A 138 -7.09 -12.68 -1.17
C LEU A 138 -5.73 -13.10 -0.61
N LEU A 139 -5.53 -14.39 -0.35
CA LEU A 139 -4.24 -14.91 0.12
C LEU A 139 -3.13 -14.65 -0.89
N LEU A 140 -3.38 -14.85 -2.18
CA LEU A 140 -2.42 -14.52 -3.23
C LEU A 140 -2.03 -13.05 -3.19
N GLY A 141 -2.99 -12.14 -3.06
CA GLY A 141 -2.75 -10.72 -2.91
C GLY A 141 -1.90 -10.38 -1.70
N VAL A 142 -2.26 -10.91 -0.53
CA VAL A 142 -1.53 -10.70 0.74
C VAL A 142 -0.09 -11.22 0.62
N LEU A 143 0.07 -12.48 0.23
CA LEU A 143 1.38 -13.12 0.19
C LEU A 143 2.30 -12.50 -0.85
N SER A 144 1.79 -12.21 -2.06
CA SER A 144 2.59 -11.53 -3.08
C SER A 144 2.98 -10.11 -2.65
N THR A 145 2.12 -9.40 -1.91
CA THR A 145 2.44 -8.07 -1.38
C THR A 145 3.55 -8.15 -0.34
N ILE A 146 3.51 -9.11 0.57
CA ILE A 146 4.57 -9.32 1.57
C ILE A 146 5.88 -9.73 0.88
N ALA A 147 5.85 -10.73 0.01
CA ALA A 147 7.05 -11.26 -0.62
C ALA A 147 7.73 -10.23 -1.54
N ILE A 148 6.98 -9.67 -2.49
CA ILE A 148 7.53 -8.74 -3.47
C ILE A 148 7.75 -7.34 -2.87
N GLY A 149 6.88 -6.89 -1.96
CA GLY A 149 6.95 -5.57 -1.36
C GLY A 149 7.96 -5.42 -0.22
N SER A 150 8.23 -6.50 0.53
CA SER A 150 9.05 -6.42 1.74
C SER A 150 10.29 -7.31 1.74
N LEU A 151 10.27 -8.42 1.01
CA LEU A 151 11.40 -9.35 1.00
C LEU A 151 12.35 -9.11 -0.18
N GLN A 152 11.83 -8.92 -1.39
CA GLN A 152 12.68 -8.63 -2.55
C GLN A 152 13.35 -7.26 -2.47
N PRO A 153 12.62 -6.14 -2.26
CA PRO A 153 13.22 -4.84 -2.01
C PRO A 153 13.25 -4.52 -0.52
N ALA A 154 13.93 -5.32 0.30
CA ALA A 154 14.01 -5.13 1.75
C ALA A 154 14.43 -3.72 2.18
N TYR A 155 15.02 -2.91 1.26
CA TYR A 155 15.41 -1.53 1.55
C TYR A 155 14.22 -0.66 2.03
N ILE A 156 12.99 -0.94 1.62
CA ILE A 156 11.81 -0.20 2.11
C ILE A 156 11.66 -0.37 3.62
N ILE A 157 11.79 -1.60 4.12
CA ILE A 157 11.75 -1.88 5.56
C ILE A 157 12.98 -1.27 6.25
N PHE A 158 14.15 -1.31 5.64
CA PHE A 158 15.35 -0.67 6.21
C PHE A 158 15.19 0.84 6.33
N VAL A 159 14.65 1.52 5.32
CA VAL A 159 14.37 2.96 5.38
C VAL A 159 13.33 3.27 6.46
N TRP A 160 12.29 2.46 6.55
CA TRP A 160 11.29 2.56 7.59
C TRP A 160 11.91 2.41 8.99
N ASN A 161 12.79 1.43 9.17
CA ASN A 161 13.51 1.21 10.44
C ASN A 161 14.45 2.37 10.78
N ILE A 162 15.16 2.94 9.79
CA ILE A 162 15.97 4.15 9.98
C ILE A 162 15.12 5.31 10.47
N MET A 163 13.94 5.51 9.89
CA MET A 163 12.99 6.52 10.36
C MET A 163 12.55 6.26 11.82
N LEU A 164 12.25 5.02 12.20
CA LEU A 164 11.89 4.67 13.57
C LEU A 164 13.06 4.94 14.54
N ILE A 165 14.29 4.60 14.17
CA ILE A 165 15.50 4.92 14.95
C ILE A 165 15.64 6.43 15.13
N TYR A 166 15.43 7.21 14.07
CA TYR A 166 15.47 8.69 14.15
C TYR A 166 14.40 9.23 15.10
N ILE A 167 13.20 8.69 15.09
CA ILE A 167 12.10 9.08 15.98
C ILE A 167 12.47 8.80 17.44
N ILE A 168 13.01 7.61 17.74
CA ILE A 168 13.47 7.25 19.08
C ILE A 168 14.60 8.18 19.54
N TYR A 169 15.56 8.45 18.67
CA TYR A 169 16.67 9.36 18.97
C TYR A 169 16.20 10.77 19.34
N LYS A 170 15.23 11.28 18.58
CA LYS A 170 14.72 12.65 18.76
C LYS A 170 13.82 12.82 20.01
N ASN A 171 13.15 11.74 20.44
CA ASN A 171 12.13 11.83 21.50
C ASN A 171 12.54 11.16 22.80
N THR A 172 12.52 9.84 22.86
CA THR A 172 12.65 9.10 24.14
C THR A 172 14.06 8.63 24.45
N LYS A 173 14.90 8.41 23.42
CA LYS A 173 16.26 7.82 23.52
C LYS A 173 16.28 6.48 24.30
N ASN A 174 15.19 5.73 24.27
CA ASN A 174 15.00 4.50 25.02
C ASN A 174 15.82 3.35 24.42
N LYS A 175 16.76 2.80 25.20
CA LYS A 175 17.63 1.70 24.78
C LYS A 175 16.85 0.44 24.37
N GLY A 176 15.78 0.10 25.06
CA GLY A 176 14.95 -1.06 24.74
C GLY A 176 14.29 -0.95 23.36
N GLN A 177 13.85 0.24 22.97
CA GLN A 177 13.28 0.46 21.64
C GLN A 177 14.36 0.35 20.54
N TYR A 178 15.59 0.81 20.77
CA TYR A 178 16.68 0.60 19.81
C TYR A 178 17.02 -0.88 19.63
N ILE A 179 17.05 -1.65 20.72
CA ILE A 179 17.28 -3.10 20.65
C ILE A 179 16.16 -3.77 19.85
N LEU A 180 14.90 -3.39 20.10
CA LEU A 180 13.75 -3.96 19.41
C LEU A 180 13.80 -3.69 17.90
N ILE A 181 14.10 -2.45 17.46
CA ILE A 181 14.25 -2.12 16.05
C ILE A 181 15.51 -2.78 15.46
N GLY A 182 16.60 -2.88 16.23
CA GLY A 182 17.80 -3.59 15.80
C GLY A 182 17.52 -5.07 15.51
N LEU A 183 16.79 -5.75 16.40
CA LEU A 183 16.36 -7.14 16.21
C LEU A 183 15.43 -7.27 14.97
N MET A 184 14.46 -6.39 14.83
CA MET A 184 13.58 -6.38 13.67
C MET A 184 14.38 -6.20 12.36
N THR A 185 15.36 -5.29 12.35
CA THR A 185 16.24 -5.04 11.21
C THR A 185 17.09 -6.26 10.90
N PHE A 186 17.66 -6.90 11.92
CA PHE A 186 18.47 -8.12 11.78
C PHE A 186 17.64 -9.27 11.21
N VAL A 187 16.46 -9.52 11.76
CA VAL A 187 15.55 -10.56 11.25
C VAL A 187 15.17 -10.26 9.80
N THR A 188 14.83 -9.02 9.46
CA THR A 188 14.52 -8.62 8.08
C THR A 188 15.71 -8.87 7.15
N PHE A 189 16.93 -8.56 7.59
CA PHE A 189 18.14 -8.83 6.82
C PHE A 189 18.33 -10.33 6.57
N VAL A 190 18.26 -11.16 7.61
CA VAL A 190 18.40 -12.62 7.50
C VAL A 190 17.34 -13.21 6.57
N VAL A 191 16.08 -12.80 6.73
CA VAL A 191 14.96 -13.26 5.90
C VAL A 191 15.15 -12.84 4.44
N SER A 192 15.55 -11.59 4.18
CA SER A 192 15.75 -11.06 2.83
C SER A 192 16.94 -11.72 2.12
N VAL A 193 18.05 -11.92 2.83
CA VAL A 193 19.22 -12.64 2.29
C VAL A 193 18.85 -14.09 1.99
N GLY A 194 18.15 -14.75 2.92
CA GLY A 194 17.69 -16.12 2.73
C GLY A 194 16.74 -16.25 1.55
N TYR A 195 15.79 -15.33 1.41
CA TYR A 195 14.89 -15.27 0.27
C TYR A 195 15.64 -15.17 -1.05
N ARG A 196 16.68 -14.34 -1.12
CA ARG A 196 17.41 -14.07 -2.37
C ARG A 196 18.41 -15.15 -2.74
N TYR A 197 19.13 -15.74 -1.76
CA TYR A 197 20.28 -16.59 -2.03
C TYR A 197 20.12 -18.03 -1.59
N CYS A 198 19.24 -18.35 -0.66
CA CYS A 198 19.11 -19.66 -0.03
C CYS A 198 17.73 -20.29 -0.16
N ASN A 199 16.88 -19.76 -1.05
CA ASN A 199 15.48 -20.17 -1.19
C ASN A 199 15.27 -21.67 -1.51
N HIS A 200 16.27 -22.36 -2.03
CA HIS A 200 16.19 -23.78 -2.36
C HIS A 200 16.66 -24.72 -1.24
N ARG A 201 17.12 -24.21 -0.09
CA ARG A 201 17.72 -25.01 0.98
C ARG A 201 17.16 -24.73 2.37
N GLY A 202 16.85 -25.80 3.10
CA GLY A 202 16.51 -25.76 4.53
C GLY A 202 15.35 -24.86 4.89
N PHE A 203 15.51 -24.04 5.94
CA PHE A 203 14.53 -23.11 6.46
C PHE A 203 14.00 -22.14 5.39
N TYR A 204 14.83 -21.79 4.42
CA TYR A 204 14.46 -20.84 3.36
C TYR A 204 13.54 -21.40 2.28
N GLN A 205 13.32 -22.72 2.25
CA GLN A 205 12.25 -23.32 1.41
C GLN A 205 10.87 -22.76 1.74
N ILE A 206 10.70 -22.20 2.94
CA ILE A 206 9.49 -21.47 3.34
C ILE A 206 9.13 -20.38 2.33
N PHE A 207 10.15 -19.73 1.74
CA PHE A 207 9.98 -18.62 0.80
C PHE A 207 9.87 -19.07 -0.66
N ASN A 208 10.06 -20.34 -0.96
CA ASN A 208 9.92 -20.91 -2.32
C ASN A 208 8.51 -20.82 -2.90
N VAL A 209 7.50 -20.62 -2.05
CA VAL A 209 6.12 -20.37 -2.48
C VAL A 209 6.02 -19.26 -3.52
N PHE A 210 7.06 -18.41 -3.65
CA PHE A 210 7.05 -17.22 -4.51
C PHE A 210 8.13 -17.20 -5.61
N ASN A 211 9.09 -18.13 -5.61
CA ASN A 211 10.19 -18.08 -6.56
C ASN A 211 9.95 -18.85 -7.85
N ASP A 212 9.04 -19.80 -7.83
CA ASP A 212 8.69 -20.61 -8.99
C ASP A 212 7.26 -20.27 -9.45
N TYR A 213 7.10 -19.10 -10.03
CA TYR A 213 5.83 -18.63 -10.57
C TYR A 213 5.28 -19.53 -11.68
N THR A 214 6.12 -20.39 -12.22
CA THR A 214 5.76 -21.36 -13.27
C THR A 214 5.28 -22.70 -12.70
N LYS A 215 5.72 -23.07 -11.49
CA LYS A 215 5.21 -24.22 -10.73
C LYS A 215 4.11 -23.81 -9.77
N VAL A 216 3.15 -23.30 -10.30
CA VAL A 216 1.93 -22.74 -9.87
C VAL A 216 1.32 -23.47 -8.70
N ILE A 217 1.11 -22.71 -7.69
CA ILE A 217 0.21 -22.97 -6.58
C ILE A 217 -1.17 -23.28 -7.16
N GLU A 218 -1.46 -24.54 -7.36
CA GLU A 218 -2.80 -25.00 -7.76
C GLU A 218 -3.80 -24.77 -6.64
N HIS A 219 -3.34 -24.74 -5.38
CA HIS A 219 -4.14 -24.42 -4.20
C HIS A 219 -3.29 -23.65 -3.19
N ILE A 220 -3.72 -22.44 -2.86
CA ILE A 220 -3.13 -21.68 -1.75
C ILE A 220 -3.73 -22.21 -0.44
N SER A 221 -3.04 -23.11 0.23
CA SER A 221 -3.42 -23.55 1.56
C SER A 221 -2.72 -22.71 2.63
N LEU A 222 -3.40 -22.44 3.74
CA LEU A 222 -2.80 -21.89 4.95
C LEU A 222 -1.93 -22.97 5.60
N ASN A 223 -0.73 -23.16 5.06
CA ASN A 223 0.28 -24.04 5.66
C ASN A 223 1.13 -23.25 6.66
N MET A 224 1.97 -23.97 7.43
CA MET A 224 2.85 -23.36 8.44
C MET A 224 3.73 -22.23 7.86
N ASN A 225 4.22 -22.40 6.63
CA ASN A 225 5.10 -21.45 5.97
C ASN A 225 4.39 -20.13 5.68
N VAL A 226 3.15 -20.20 5.17
CA VAL A 226 2.28 -19.05 4.93
C VAL A 226 1.98 -18.31 6.23
N CYS A 227 1.65 -19.06 7.29
CA CYS A 227 1.40 -18.48 8.62
C CYS A 227 2.63 -17.76 9.16
N LEU A 228 3.83 -18.31 9.00
CA LEU A 228 5.07 -17.68 9.46
C LEU A 228 5.39 -16.38 8.71
N ILE A 229 5.16 -16.32 7.40
CA ILE A 229 5.34 -15.10 6.59
C ILE A 229 4.37 -14.01 7.04
N ILE A 230 3.11 -14.36 7.25
CA ILE A 230 2.09 -13.43 7.72
C ILE A 230 2.43 -12.95 9.13
N LEU A 231 2.81 -13.85 10.04
CA LEU A 231 3.20 -13.50 11.40
C LEU A 231 4.42 -12.57 11.43
N TYR A 232 5.44 -12.85 10.64
CA TYR A 232 6.61 -11.96 10.48
C TYR A 232 6.18 -10.53 10.10
N PHE A 233 5.30 -10.40 9.11
CA PHE A 233 4.83 -9.08 8.67
C PHE A 233 3.99 -8.37 9.75
N ILE A 234 3.11 -9.10 10.44
CA ILE A 234 2.33 -8.58 11.57
C ILE A 234 3.26 -8.08 12.68
N CYS A 235 4.32 -8.82 13.02
CA CYS A 235 5.29 -8.41 14.02
C CYS A 235 5.98 -7.09 13.64
N ILE A 236 6.39 -6.92 12.38
CA ILE A 236 6.97 -5.66 11.89
C ILE A 236 5.99 -4.49 12.10
N LEU A 237 4.72 -4.67 11.74
CA LEU A 237 3.70 -3.64 11.91
C LEU A 237 3.47 -3.31 13.38
N LEU A 238 3.30 -4.31 14.24
CA LEU A 238 3.05 -4.10 15.67
C LEU A 238 4.21 -3.37 16.35
N ILE A 239 5.45 -3.77 16.08
CA ILE A 239 6.65 -3.09 16.60
C ILE A 239 6.69 -1.64 16.12
N SER A 240 6.44 -1.42 14.83
CA SER A 240 6.44 -0.07 14.24
C SER A 240 5.42 0.84 14.90
N PHE A 241 4.18 0.39 15.05
CA PHE A 241 3.11 1.18 15.67
C PHE A 241 3.31 1.39 17.17
N TYR A 242 3.87 0.40 17.87
CA TYR A 242 4.28 0.56 19.27
C TYR A 242 5.29 1.71 19.43
N VAL A 243 6.34 1.73 18.60
CA VAL A 243 7.36 2.80 18.64
C VAL A 243 6.76 4.15 18.28
N ILE A 244 5.94 4.23 17.23
CA ILE A 244 5.28 5.48 16.83
C ILE A 244 4.36 5.97 17.96
N LYS A 245 3.56 5.10 18.56
CA LYS A 245 2.64 5.45 19.65
C LYS A 245 3.36 6.09 20.83
N ILE A 246 4.46 5.47 21.29
CA ILE A 246 5.19 5.94 22.47
C ILE A 246 5.93 7.26 22.20
N ASN A 247 6.45 7.44 20.99
CA ASN A 247 7.28 8.60 20.66
C ASN A 247 6.50 9.78 20.09
N LEU A 248 5.38 9.54 19.40
CA LEU A 248 4.64 10.56 18.64
C LEU A 248 3.16 10.66 19.02
N GLY A 249 2.69 9.79 19.93
CA GLY A 249 1.31 9.81 20.41
C GLY A 249 0.30 9.05 19.54
N ASN A 250 -0.93 8.98 20.07
CA ASN A 250 -2.00 8.15 19.49
C ASN A 250 -2.51 8.66 18.14
N LYS A 251 -2.60 9.97 17.94
CA LYS A 251 -3.11 10.56 16.68
C LYS A 251 -2.21 10.21 15.51
N THR A 252 -0.89 10.47 15.66
CA THR A 252 0.10 10.16 14.61
C THR A 252 0.17 8.67 14.33
N MET A 253 0.13 7.85 15.39
CA MET A 253 0.09 6.39 15.24
C MET A 253 -1.13 5.95 14.43
N PHE A 254 -2.32 6.43 14.76
CA PHE A 254 -3.56 6.04 14.08
C PHE A 254 -3.58 6.48 12.61
N LEU A 255 -3.13 7.70 12.31
CA LEU A 255 -3.05 8.20 10.95
C LEU A 255 -2.03 7.41 10.11
N SER A 256 -0.85 7.15 10.67
CA SER A 256 0.16 6.31 10.01
C SER A 256 -0.34 4.90 9.78
N PHE A 257 -1.09 4.33 10.74
CA PHE A 257 -1.73 3.02 10.59
C PHE A 257 -2.68 2.98 9.40
N ILE A 258 -3.60 3.96 9.30
CA ILE A 258 -4.55 4.04 8.18
C ILE A 258 -3.81 4.10 6.85
N ILE A 259 -2.77 4.94 6.73
CA ILE A 259 -2.03 5.12 5.48
C ILE A 259 -1.25 3.84 5.11
N ILE A 260 -0.65 3.16 6.08
CA ILE A 260 0.07 1.91 5.83
C ILE A 260 -0.90 0.79 5.46
N CYS A 261 -2.06 0.71 6.12
CA CYS A 261 -3.11 -0.23 5.73
C CYS A 261 -3.60 0.05 4.30
N ALA A 262 -3.82 1.31 3.95
CA ALA A 262 -4.20 1.71 2.59
C ALA A 262 -3.11 1.33 1.56
N ALA A 263 -1.82 1.54 1.89
CA ALA A 263 -0.70 1.12 1.07
C ALA A 263 -0.68 -0.39 0.84
N PHE A 264 -0.91 -1.17 1.88
CA PHE A 264 -0.98 -2.63 1.80
C PHE A 264 -2.20 -3.09 0.99
N CYS A 265 -3.39 -2.60 1.33
CA CYS A 265 -4.63 -2.97 0.67
C CYS A 265 -4.63 -2.60 -0.82
N SER A 266 -4.04 -1.47 -1.20
CA SER A 266 -3.94 -1.07 -2.62
C SER A 266 -3.23 -2.12 -3.49
N ARG A 267 -2.30 -2.88 -2.91
CA ARG A 267 -1.59 -3.95 -3.63
C ARG A 267 -2.29 -5.30 -3.51
N VAL A 268 -2.93 -5.58 -2.37
CA VAL A 268 -3.69 -6.83 -2.14
C VAL A 268 -4.81 -7.00 -3.17
N VAL A 269 -5.44 -5.91 -3.61
CA VAL A 269 -6.47 -5.93 -4.67
C VAL A 269 -5.99 -6.61 -5.95
N LEU A 270 -4.69 -6.58 -6.25
CA LEU A 270 -4.14 -7.27 -7.43
C LEU A 270 -4.15 -8.80 -7.31
N GLY A 271 -4.43 -9.36 -6.15
CA GLY A 271 -4.74 -10.78 -6.01
C GLY A 271 -5.93 -11.25 -6.85
N PHE A 272 -6.76 -10.32 -7.31
CA PHE A 272 -7.86 -10.58 -8.23
C PHE A 272 -7.45 -10.56 -9.71
N SER A 273 -6.19 -10.25 -10.02
CA SER A 273 -5.64 -10.23 -11.38
C SER A 273 -4.72 -11.41 -11.64
N PRO A 274 -4.92 -12.18 -12.73
CA PRO A 274 -4.03 -13.27 -13.10
C PRO A 274 -2.62 -12.79 -13.52
N SER A 275 -2.48 -11.50 -13.84
CA SER A 275 -1.18 -10.91 -14.18
C SER A 275 -0.39 -10.39 -12.97
N ILE A 276 -0.79 -10.73 -11.75
CA ILE A 276 -0.19 -10.22 -10.50
C ILE A 276 1.34 -10.35 -10.44
N PHE A 277 1.90 -11.42 -11.00
CA PHE A 277 3.34 -11.66 -11.03
C PHE A 277 4.03 -10.97 -12.21
N VAL A 278 3.42 -11.03 -13.39
CA VAL A 278 3.96 -10.42 -14.63
C VAL A 278 3.97 -8.89 -14.53
N SER A 279 3.03 -8.31 -13.80
CA SER A 279 2.96 -6.87 -13.56
C SER A 279 4.14 -6.32 -12.75
N GLY A 280 4.86 -7.17 -12.03
CA GLY A 280 6.09 -6.83 -11.33
C GLY A 280 5.94 -5.68 -10.31
N THR A 281 7.03 -4.94 -10.10
CA THR A 281 7.11 -3.87 -9.09
C THR A 281 6.36 -2.60 -9.47
N ARG A 282 5.98 -2.39 -10.73
CA ARG A 282 5.21 -1.19 -11.17
C ARG A 282 3.89 -1.02 -10.41
N THR A 283 3.29 -2.12 -9.98
CA THR A 283 2.03 -2.13 -9.25
C THR A 283 2.16 -1.70 -7.79
N PHE A 284 3.37 -1.52 -7.28
CA PHE A 284 3.66 -1.01 -5.95
C PHE A 284 3.78 0.51 -5.87
N VAL A 285 3.64 1.23 -6.98
CA VAL A 285 3.81 2.70 -7.03
C VAL A 285 2.95 3.37 -5.96
N ASN A 286 1.66 3.06 -5.90
CA ASN A 286 0.75 3.63 -4.91
C ASN A 286 1.16 3.28 -3.47
N SER A 287 1.52 2.02 -3.22
CA SER A 287 1.95 1.54 -1.89
C SER A 287 3.21 2.25 -1.43
N TYR A 288 4.20 2.39 -2.29
CA TYR A 288 5.47 3.04 -1.94
C TYR A 288 5.29 4.52 -1.62
N PHE A 289 4.50 5.25 -2.41
CA PHE A 289 4.21 6.65 -2.12
C PHE A 289 3.42 6.84 -0.83
N LEU A 290 2.48 5.98 -0.53
CA LEU A 290 1.77 6.03 0.75
C LEU A 290 2.71 5.75 1.95
N ILE A 291 3.66 4.83 1.83
CA ILE A 291 4.70 4.62 2.86
C ILE A 291 5.58 5.86 3.01
N VAL A 292 5.95 6.52 1.91
CA VAL A 292 6.67 7.80 1.94
C VAL A 292 5.86 8.87 2.69
N ILE A 293 4.58 8.99 2.42
CA ILE A 293 3.68 9.93 3.11
C ILE A 293 3.61 9.61 4.61
N ALA A 294 3.42 8.33 4.99
CA ALA A 294 3.45 7.91 6.39
C ALA A 294 4.77 8.27 7.08
N THR A 295 5.90 8.11 6.38
CA THR A 295 7.22 8.51 6.87
C THR A 295 7.31 10.02 7.12
N PHE A 296 6.84 10.84 6.17
CA PHE A 296 6.80 12.29 6.33
C PHE A 296 5.93 12.74 7.50
N LEU A 297 4.76 12.13 7.68
CA LEU A 297 3.88 12.39 8.81
C LEU A 297 4.57 12.09 10.14
N CYS A 298 5.26 10.96 10.24
CA CYS A 298 5.98 10.60 11.45
C CYS A 298 7.14 11.57 11.77
N VAL A 299 7.90 11.99 10.76
CA VAL A 299 9.03 12.92 10.95
C VAL A 299 8.57 14.33 11.32
N ASN A 300 7.44 14.79 10.78
CA ASN A 300 6.89 16.13 10.97
C ASN A 300 5.73 16.20 11.98
N SER A 301 5.55 15.18 12.82
CA SER A 301 4.39 15.03 13.72
C SER A 301 4.15 16.23 14.62
N ARG A 302 5.22 16.88 15.15
CA ARG A 302 5.08 18.09 16.01
C ARG A 302 4.40 19.25 15.30
N LYS A 303 4.62 19.41 14.00
CA LYS A 303 3.97 20.46 13.19
C LYS A 303 2.50 20.12 12.91
N LEU A 304 2.18 18.83 12.84
CA LEU A 304 0.81 18.35 12.64
C LEU A 304 -0.07 18.52 13.88
N GLU A 305 0.48 18.29 15.08
CA GLU A 305 -0.25 18.47 16.34
C GLU A 305 -0.67 19.90 16.58
N SER A 306 0.08 20.89 16.04
CA SER A 306 -0.30 22.31 16.09
C SER A 306 -1.33 22.72 15.05
N MET A 307 -1.62 21.88 14.04
CA MET A 307 -2.58 22.17 12.96
C MET A 307 -3.93 21.43 13.12
N LEU A 308 -3.99 20.40 13.97
CA LEU A 308 -5.18 19.57 14.24
C LEU A 308 -5.68 19.76 15.66
#